data_5986a031ddf2250a83dec56e926f4de5
#
_entry.id   5986a031ddf2250a83dec56e926f4de5
#
_cell.length_a   1.000
_cell.length_b   1.000
_cell.length_c   1.000
_cell.angle_alpha   90.00
_cell.angle_beta   90.00
_cell.angle_gamma   90.00
#
_symmetry.space_group_name_H-M   'P 1'
#
loop_
_entity.id
_entity.type
_entity.pdbx_description
1 polymer ?
#
loop_
_entity_poly.entity_id
_entity_poly.type
_entity_poly.pdbx_seq_one_letter_code
_entity_poly.pdbx_strand_id
1 'polypeptide(L)'
;MKLLLTMILSVSTIFAMSNYEVAKKSEDVMSGFQDSKSNMKMTLINAAGQKKIRTMKMKVLEGKDEDKSLMEFLSPADVKGTKFLSYEHVTKDDDQWLYLPALKRVKRIASRNKSGAFMGSEFSYEDLSAFNVKKYVYSGEAKEGTLDGVAVYVVTSTPVSKYSGYTKLISFIDKATFLVKKIEYYDRKHELLKVATFEDYKKFGTVYRMGKIIMKNVQNDKTTILVWSHETIKNGLKEKDFHKRYLKQ
;
A
#
# COMPACT_ATOMS: atom_id res chain seq x y z
N MET A 1 -58.93 34.48 -10.55
CA MET A 1 -58.27 33.77 -9.49
C MET A 1 -56.96 33.25 -10.07
N LYS A 2 -55.84 33.99 -9.89
CA LYS A 2 -54.50 33.64 -10.44
C LYS A 2 -53.80 32.77 -9.43
N LEU A 3 -53.55 31.50 -9.79
CA LEU A 3 -52.72 30.58 -9.01
C LEU A 3 -51.25 30.95 -9.17
N LEU A 4 -50.60 31.42 -8.10
CA LEU A 4 -49.16 31.61 -8.05
C LEU A 4 -48.50 30.24 -7.75
N LEU A 5 -47.84 29.65 -8.74
CA LEU A 5 -47.07 28.42 -8.60
C LEU A 5 -45.69 28.80 -8.03
N THR A 6 -45.50 28.63 -6.73
CA THR A 6 -44.19 28.87 -6.07
C THR A 6 -43.28 27.66 -6.33
N MET A 7 -42.30 27.83 -7.21
CA MET A 7 -41.28 26.83 -7.49
C MET A 7 -40.23 26.85 -6.37
N ILE A 8 -40.27 25.86 -5.48
CA ILE A 8 -39.25 25.67 -4.42
C ILE A 8 -38.02 25.08 -5.10
N LEU A 9 -36.98 25.92 -5.28
CA LEU A 9 -35.68 25.49 -5.75
C LEU A 9 -34.96 24.83 -4.54
N SER A 10 -34.94 23.49 -4.48
CA SER A 10 -34.16 22.76 -3.50
C SER A 10 -32.67 22.86 -3.89
N VAL A 11 -31.93 23.73 -3.22
CA VAL A 11 -30.47 23.79 -3.32
C VAL A 11 -29.91 22.61 -2.54
N SER A 12 -29.55 21.54 -3.25
CA SER A 12 -28.78 20.44 -2.68
C SER A 12 -27.36 20.95 -2.41
N THR A 13 -27.02 21.24 -1.18
CA THR A 13 -25.63 21.51 -0.77
C THR A 13 -24.84 20.21 -0.90
N ILE A 14 -24.05 20.08 -1.97
CA ILE A 14 -23.06 19.01 -2.09
C ILE A 14 -21.95 19.35 -1.10
N PHE A 15 -21.93 18.69 0.05
CA PHE A 15 -20.78 18.76 0.94
C PHE A 15 -19.60 18.04 0.30
N ALA A 16 -18.47 18.74 0.15
CA ALA A 16 -17.23 18.13 -0.31
C ALA A 16 -16.76 17.11 0.74
N MET A 17 -16.28 15.96 0.28
CA MET A 17 -15.74 14.93 1.19
C MET A 17 -14.40 15.39 1.76
N SER A 18 -14.20 15.16 3.05
CA SER A 18 -12.89 15.38 3.69
C SER A 18 -11.83 14.42 3.16
N ASN A 19 -10.55 14.81 3.27
CA ASN A 19 -9.42 13.95 2.95
C ASN A 19 -9.49 12.61 3.69
N TYR A 20 -9.94 12.60 4.97
CA TYR A 20 -10.10 11.39 5.76
C TYR A 20 -11.21 10.48 5.21
N GLU A 21 -12.39 11.03 4.89
CA GLU A 21 -13.51 10.24 4.37
C GLU A 21 -13.18 9.54 3.04
N VAL A 22 -12.50 10.26 2.13
CA VAL A 22 -12.06 9.65 0.86
C VAL A 22 -11.04 8.56 1.10
N ALA A 23 -10.04 8.80 1.96
CA ALA A 23 -9.02 7.81 2.31
C ALA A 23 -9.65 6.58 2.99
N LYS A 24 -10.64 6.78 3.89
CA LYS A 24 -11.35 5.68 4.56
C LYS A 24 -12.16 4.84 3.58
N LYS A 25 -12.87 5.44 2.65
CA LYS A 25 -13.56 4.68 1.59
C LYS A 25 -12.58 3.90 0.71
N SER A 26 -11.41 4.46 0.43
CA SER A 26 -10.36 3.77 -0.31
C SER A 26 -9.79 2.56 0.44
N GLU A 27 -9.66 2.64 1.77
CA GLU A 27 -9.32 1.49 2.63
C GLU A 27 -10.43 0.45 2.61
N ASP A 28 -11.68 0.86 2.76
CA ASP A 28 -12.84 -0.03 2.88
C ASP A 28 -13.06 -0.89 1.63
N VAL A 29 -12.89 -0.34 0.43
CA VAL A 29 -13.07 -1.12 -0.83
C VAL A 29 -12.01 -2.19 -1.02
N MET A 30 -10.90 -2.13 -0.28
CA MET A 30 -9.82 -3.11 -0.33
C MET A 30 -9.79 -4.06 0.88
N SER A 31 -10.63 -3.84 1.88
CA SER A 31 -10.71 -4.60 3.13
C SER A 31 -11.84 -5.63 3.12
N GLY A 32 -11.77 -6.63 4.01
CA GLY A 32 -12.81 -7.68 4.18
C GLY A 32 -12.52 -8.95 3.38
N PHE A 33 -11.31 -9.12 2.85
CA PHE A 33 -10.89 -10.36 2.17
C PHE A 33 -10.54 -11.50 3.15
N GLN A 34 -10.42 -11.21 4.45
CA GLN A 34 -10.09 -12.11 5.56
C GLN A 34 -8.65 -12.63 5.50
N ASP A 35 -8.30 -13.38 4.48
CA ASP A 35 -6.94 -13.83 4.19
C ASP A 35 -6.71 -13.97 2.69
N SER A 36 -5.45 -13.87 2.28
CA SER A 36 -5.07 -14.13 0.89
C SER A 36 -3.77 -14.91 0.77
N LYS A 37 -3.65 -15.65 -0.35
CA LYS A 37 -2.41 -16.25 -0.86
C LYS A 37 -2.20 -15.79 -2.28
N SER A 38 -0.97 -15.46 -2.65
CA SER A 38 -0.63 -15.04 -4.00
C SER A 38 0.82 -15.36 -4.35
N ASN A 39 1.12 -15.38 -5.64
CA ASN A 39 2.48 -15.26 -6.14
C ASN A 39 2.75 -13.79 -6.46
N MET A 40 3.99 -13.36 -6.27
CA MET A 40 4.42 -12.00 -6.60
C MET A 40 5.70 -12.03 -7.41
N LYS A 41 5.76 -11.20 -8.45
CA LYS A 41 6.97 -10.92 -9.22
C LYS A 41 7.41 -9.49 -8.94
N MET A 42 8.67 -9.32 -8.51
CA MET A 42 9.33 -8.03 -8.33
C MET A 42 10.37 -7.85 -9.43
N THR A 43 10.25 -6.77 -10.20
CA THR A 43 11.24 -6.39 -11.19
C THR A 43 11.91 -5.11 -10.74
N LEU A 44 13.21 -5.15 -10.47
CA LEU A 44 14.04 -4.00 -10.14
C LEU A 44 14.69 -3.51 -11.44
N ILE A 45 14.61 -2.22 -11.71
CA ILE A 45 15.15 -1.57 -12.90
C ILE A 45 16.06 -0.44 -12.43
N ASN A 46 17.34 -0.48 -12.75
CA ASN A 46 18.28 0.59 -12.39
C ASN A 46 18.20 1.74 -13.41
N ALA A 47 18.92 2.85 -13.15
CA ALA A 47 18.94 4.02 -14.02
C ALA A 47 19.44 3.72 -15.45
N ALA A 48 20.26 2.67 -15.65
CA ALA A 48 20.71 2.20 -16.96
C ALA A 48 19.71 1.26 -17.65
N GLY A 49 18.52 1.03 -17.08
CA GLY A 49 17.48 0.15 -17.63
C GLY A 49 17.72 -1.35 -17.43
N GLN A 50 18.79 -1.74 -16.74
CA GLN A 50 19.07 -3.15 -16.44
C GLN A 50 18.07 -3.70 -15.45
N LYS A 51 17.60 -4.94 -15.69
CA LYS A 51 16.53 -5.57 -14.90
C LYS A 51 17.04 -6.72 -14.06
N LYS A 52 16.60 -6.78 -12.80
CA LYS A 52 16.71 -7.95 -11.93
C LYS A 52 15.32 -8.41 -11.53
N ILE A 53 15.00 -9.69 -11.71
CA ILE A 53 13.68 -10.25 -11.43
C ILE A 53 13.77 -11.16 -10.21
N ARG A 54 12.77 -11.06 -9.32
CA ARG A 54 12.58 -11.92 -8.16
C ARG A 54 11.15 -12.46 -8.16
N THR A 55 11.01 -13.71 -7.76
CA THR A 55 9.68 -14.32 -7.57
C THR A 55 9.48 -14.68 -6.11
N MET A 56 8.26 -14.50 -5.63
CA MET A 56 7.91 -14.66 -4.22
C MET A 56 6.54 -15.30 -4.09
N LYS A 57 6.30 -15.91 -2.94
CA LYS A 57 4.96 -16.22 -2.42
C LYS A 57 4.61 -15.24 -1.33
N MET A 58 3.35 -14.89 -1.25
CA MET A 58 2.82 -13.98 -0.23
C MET A 58 1.59 -14.60 0.44
N LYS A 59 1.49 -14.42 1.76
CA LYS A 59 0.32 -14.71 2.57
C LYS A 59 -0.02 -13.46 3.35
N VAL A 60 -1.30 -13.13 3.45
CA VAL A 60 -1.81 -12.03 4.26
C VAL A 60 -2.99 -12.54 5.07
N LEU A 61 -3.09 -12.11 6.31
CA LEU A 61 -4.22 -12.33 7.21
C LEU A 61 -4.69 -10.97 7.70
N GLU A 62 -5.93 -10.62 7.40
CA GLU A 62 -6.56 -9.46 8.01
C GLU A 62 -6.94 -9.77 9.46
N GLY A 63 -6.62 -8.86 10.35
CA GLY A 63 -7.04 -8.88 11.73
C GLY A 63 -7.86 -7.64 12.09
N LYS A 64 -8.51 -7.66 13.24
CA LYS A 64 -9.28 -6.50 13.72
C LYS A 64 -8.36 -5.31 14.07
N ASP A 65 -7.23 -5.60 14.70
CA ASP A 65 -6.29 -4.58 15.20
C ASP A 65 -4.85 -4.80 14.68
N GLU A 66 -4.59 -5.92 14.02
CA GLU A 66 -3.26 -6.31 13.55
C GLU A 66 -3.36 -7.21 12.32
N ASP A 67 -2.96 -6.70 11.18
CA ASP A 67 -2.76 -7.51 9.99
C ASP A 67 -1.41 -8.21 10.03
N LYS A 68 -1.33 -9.39 9.41
CA LYS A 68 -0.10 -10.16 9.31
C LYS A 68 0.21 -10.49 7.88
N SER A 69 1.46 -10.27 7.48
CA SER A 69 1.92 -10.65 6.15
C SER A 69 3.22 -11.46 6.21
N LEU A 70 3.34 -12.46 5.36
CA LEU A 70 4.53 -13.27 5.19
C LEU A 70 4.86 -13.38 3.71
N MET A 71 6.05 -12.92 3.35
CA MET A 71 6.62 -12.99 2.01
C MET A 71 7.82 -13.95 2.02
N GLU A 72 7.91 -14.84 1.04
CA GLU A 72 9.03 -15.77 0.85
C GLU A 72 9.58 -15.66 -0.56
N PHE A 73 10.88 -15.38 -0.68
CA PHE A 73 11.58 -15.32 -1.95
C PHE A 73 11.87 -16.72 -2.49
N LEU A 74 11.48 -16.99 -3.73
CA LEU A 74 11.64 -18.27 -4.41
C LEU A 74 12.82 -18.26 -5.37
N SER A 75 13.08 -17.10 -5.99
CA SER A 75 14.18 -16.91 -6.94
C SER A 75 14.61 -15.43 -6.99
N PRO A 76 15.81 -15.13 -7.49
CA PRO A 76 16.91 -16.04 -7.88
C PRO A 76 17.63 -16.64 -6.67
N ALA A 77 18.65 -17.44 -6.92
CA ALA A 77 19.35 -18.22 -5.89
C ALA A 77 19.95 -17.36 -4.76
N ASP A 78 20.43 -16.14 -5.07
CA ASP A 78 21.04 -15.20 -4.11
C ASP A 78 20.06 -14.68 -3.03
N VAL A 79 18.76 -14.75 -3.27
CA VAL A 79 17.72 -14.34 -2.31
C VAL A 79 16.76 -15.46 -1.93
N LYS A 80 16.85 -16.63 -2.58
CA LYS A 80 15.96 -17.77 -2.34
C LYS A 80 15.92 -18.15 -0.85
N GLY A 81 14.71 -18.37 -0.33
CA GLY A 81 14.47 -18.70 1.08
C GLY A 81 14.54 -17.49 2.04
N THR A 82 14.85 -16.28 1.54
CA THR A 82 14.66 -15.06 2.33
C THR A 82 13.18 -14.93 2.65
N LYS A 83 12.85 -14.63 3.92
CA LYS A 83 11.48 -14.44 4.36
C LYS A 83 11.33 -13.10 5.07
N PHE A 84 10.24 -12.41 4.77
CA PHE A 84 9.86 -11.17 5.45
C PHE A 84 8.50 -11.37 6.11
N LEU A 85 8.46 -11.15 7.43
CA LEU A 85 7.26 -11.23 8.25
C LEU A 85 6.96 -9.85 8.80
N SER A 86 5.71 -9.40 8.65
CA SER A 86 5.21 -8.16 9.23
C SER A 86 3.97 -8.42 10.07
N TYR A 87 3.91 -7.79 11.25
CA TYR A 87 2.73 -7.62 12.07
C TYR A 87 2.41 -6.13 12.08
N GLU A 88 1.29 -5.76 11.52
CA GLU A 88 0.93 -4.38 11.21
C GLU A 88 -0.04 -3.86 12.26
N HIS A 89 0.44 -3.00 13.13
CA HIS A 89 -0.35 -2.48 14.23
C HIS A 89 -1.04 -1.16 13.84
N VAL A 90 -2.27 -0.96 14.35
CA VAL A 90 -3.04 0.26 14.11
C VAL A 90 -2.51 1.45 14.93
N THR A 91 -2.09 1.20 16.19
CA THR A 91 -1.81 2.25 17.18
C THR A 91 -0.33 2.44 17.52
N LYS A 92 0.54 1.62 16.98
CA LYS A 92 2.00 1.68 17.17
C LYS A 92 2.73 1.33 15.88
N ASP A 93 4.06 1.46 15.90
CA ASP A 93 4.90 1.01 14.78
C ASP A 93 4.81 -0.50 14.59
N ASP A 94 4.92 -0.93 13.32
CA ASP A 94 4.84 -2.33 12.92
C ASP A 94 6.04 -3.13 13.45
N ASP A 95 5.79 -4.40 13.75
CA ASP A 95 6.85 -5.36 14.06
C ASP A 95 7.23 -6.13 12.80
N GLN A 96 8.47 -5.98 12.35
CA GLN A 96 8.95 -6.55 11.10
C GLN A 96 10.22 -7.38 11.29
N TRP A 97 10.31 -8.54 10.66
CA TRP A 97 11.46 -9.44 10.71
C TRP A 97 11.85 -9.92 9.32
N LEU A 98 13.15 -9.87 9.05
CA LEU A 98 13.75 -10.39 7.83
C LEU A 98 14.63 -11.58 8.18
N TYR A 99 14.33 -12.76 7.64
CA TYR A 99 15.20 -13.92 7.68
C TYR A 99 16.11 -13.96 6.47
N LEU A 100 17.40 -14.10 6.71
CA LEU A 100 18.43 -14.20 5.67
C LEU A 100 19.05 -15.61 5.75
N PRO A 101 18.73 -16.53 4.82
CA PRO A 101 19.16 -17.91 4.87
C PRO A 101 20.69 -18.04 4.80
N ALA A 102 21.37 -17.22 3.99
CA ALA A 102 22.84 -17.21 3.89
C ALA A 102 23.53 -16.93 5.25
N LEU A 103 22.88 -16.19 6.13
CA LEU A 103 23.37 -15.87 7.47
C LEU A 103 22.73 -16.73 8.56
N LYS A 104 21.73 -17.55 8.21
CA LYS A 104 20.87 -18.32 9.16
C LYS A 104 20.30 -17.45 10.29
N ARG A 105 20.05 -16.16 10.02
CA ARG A 105 19.66 -15.17 11.04
C ARG A 105 18.33 -14.51 10.73
N VAL A 106 17.53 -14.32 11.77
CA VAL A 106 16.37 -13.43 11.75
C VAL A 106 16.81 -12.08 12.30
N LYS A 107 16.64 -11.03 11.48
CA LYS A 107 16.89 -9.63 11.85
C LYS A 107 15.55 -8.94 12.07
N ARG A 108 15.35 -8.34 13.24
CA ARG A 108 14.24 -7.42 13.48
C ARG A 108 14.55 -6.09 12.81
N ILE A 109 13.60 -5.55 12.05
CA ILE A 109 13.69 -4.21 11.49
C ILE A 109 13.20 -3.23 12.57
N ALA A 110 14.11 -2.42 13.09
CA ALA A 110 13.73 -1.42 14.09
C ALA A 110 12.89 -0.32 13.42
N SER A 111 11.89 0.23 14.12
CA SER A 111 10.98 1.26 13.58
C SER A 111 11.73 2.46 12.99
N ARG A 112 12.85 2.87 13.59
CA ARG A 112 13.72 3.94 13.05
C ARG A 112 14.34 3.62 11.68
N ASN A 113 14.35 2.37 11.25
CA ASN A 113 14.91 1.90 9.98
C ASN A 113 13.83 1.57 8.94
N LYS A 114 12.54 1.85 9.24
CA LYS A 114 11.43 1.51 8.34
C LYS A 114 11.45 2.26 7.01
N SER A 115 12.10 3.43 6.98
CA SER A 115 12.33 4.22 5.76
C SER A 115 13.45 3.67 4.87
N GLY A 116 14.19 2.64 5.31
CA GLY A 116 15.23 2.00 4.52
C GLY A 116 14.67 1.18 3.37
N ALA A 117 15.45 1.06 2.28
CA ALA A 117 15.06 0.31 1.09
C ALA A 117 14.90 -1.19 1.38
N PHE A 118 13.76 -1.77 1.00
CA PHE A 118 13.50 -3.20 1.11
C PHE A 118 14.26 -3.99 0.05
N MET A 119 15.23 -4.78 0.48
CA MET A 119 16.00 -5.68 -0.38
C MET A 119 16.57 -5.01 -1.65
N GLY A 120 16.93 -3.71 -1.56
CA GLY A 120 17.46 -2.94 -2.67
C GLY A 120 16.44 -2.53 -3.74
N SER A 121 15.16 -2.61 -3.42
CA SER A 121 14.06 -2.08 -4.25
C SER A 121 13.78 -0.60 -3.93
N GLU A 122 12.92 0.04 -4.73
CA GLU A 122 12.45 1.40 -4.47
C GLU A 122 11.28 1.43 -3.45
N PHE A 123 10.86 0.27 -2.95
CA PHE A 123 9.99 0.18 -1.78
C PHE A 123 10.82 0.25 -0.50
N SER A 124 10.39 1.04 0.46
CA SER A 124 10.90 1.00 1.84
C SER A 124 10.19 -0.10 2.65
N TYR A 125 10.71 -0.43 3.82
CA TYR A 125 10.00 -1.36 4.72
C TYR A 125 8.61 -0.85 5.12
N GLU A 126 8.41 0.47 5.25
CA GLU A 126 7.11 1.06 5.57
C GLU A 126 6.09 0.98 4.41
N ASP A 127 6.55 0.89 3.16
CA ASP A 127 5.67 0.75 1.99
C ASP A 127 5.10 -0.66 1.84
N LEU A 128 5.63 -1.65 2.56
CA LEU A 128 5.18 -3.04 2.48
C LEU A 128 4.07 -3.37 3.47
N SER A 129 3.72 -2.42 4.33
CA SER A 129 2.57 -2.53 5.23
C SER A 129 1.28 -2.19 4.50
N ALA A 130 0.17 -2.83 4.90
CA ALA A 130 -1.16 -2.46 4.41
C ALA A 130 -1.46 -0.99 4.74
N PHE A 131 -2.17 -0.34 3.83
CA PHE A 131 -2.64 1.01 4.07
C PHE A 131 -3.66 1.01 5.21
N ASN A 132 -3.45 1.90 6.19
CA ASN A 132 -4.39 2.12 7.29
C ASN A 132 -4.52 3.63 7.54
N VAL A 133 -5.72 4.16 7.43
CA VAL A 133 -6.01 5.59 7.58
C VAL A 133 -5.54 6.15 8.93
N LYS A 134 -5.57 5.34 10.00
CA LYS A 134 -5.16 5.77 11.35
C LYS A 134 -3.66 6.01 11.50
N LYS A 135 -2.85 5.57 10.53
CA LYS A 135 -1.40 5.85 10.48
C LYS A 135 -1.07 7.22 9.92
N TYR A 136 -2.08 8.01 9.53
CA TYR A 136 -1.92 9.31 8.90
C TYR A 136 -2.82 10.36 9.54
N VAL A 137 -2.38 11.61 9.47
CA VAL A 137 -3.19 12.79 9.79
C VAL A 137 -3.72 13.36 8.47
N TYR A 138 -4.98 13.74 8.47
CA TYR A 138 -5.70 14.36 7.37
C TYR A 138 -6.27 15.70 7.83
N SER A 139 -6.18 16.71 6.97
CA SER A 139 -6.77 18.03 7.24
C SER A 139 -7.50 18.55 6.01
N GLY A 140 -8.63 19.18 6.22
CA GLY A 140 -9.43 19.81 5.18
C GLY A 140 -10.13 18.83 4.24
N GLU A 141 -10.65 19.38 3.15
CA GLU A 141 -11.42 18.68 2.12
C GLU A 141 -10.51 18.09 1.04
N ALA A 142 -10.94 16.96 0.47
CA ALA A 142 -10.29 16.37 -0.69
C ALA A 142 -10.53 17.28 -1.92
N LYS A 143 -9.45 17.61 -2.61
CA LYS A 143 -9.55 18.35 -3.87
C LYS A 143 -10.03 17.42 -4.98
N GLU A 144 -10.76 17.96 -5.92
CA GLU A 144 -11.13 17.23 -7.13
C GLU A 144 -10.14 17.53 -8.25
N GLY A 145 -9.92 16.55 -9.13
CA GLY A 145 -8.99 16.67 -10.24
C GLY A 145 -9.24 15.62 -11.32
N THR A 146 -8.38 15.60 -12.31
CA THR A 146 -8.37 14.59 -13.37
C THR A 146 -6.96 14.00 -13.49
N LEU A 147 -6.86 12.70 -13.57
CA LEU A 147 -5.63 11.95 -13.82
C LEU A 147 -5.86 11.03 -15.04
N ASP A 148 -5.13 11.26 -16.12
CA ASP A 148 -5.24 10.48 -17.37
C ASP A 148 -6.69 10.31 -17.86
N GLY A 149 -7.48 11.39 -17.79
CA GLY A 149 -8.89 11.42 -18.20
C GLY A 149 -9.88 10.87 -17.16
N VAL A 150 -9.41 10.35 -16.02
CA VAL A 150 -10.25 9.82 -14.94
C VAL A 150 -10.46 10.89 -13.87
N ALA A 151 -11.71 11.12 -13.46
CA ALA A 151 -12.03 12.01 -12.34
C ALA A 151 -11.52 11.41 -11.02
N VAL A 152 -10.74 12.17 -10.27
CA VAL A 152 -10.11 11.72 -9.02
C VAL A 152 -10.34 12.69 -7.87
N TYR A 153 -10.31 12.15 -6.65
CA TYR A 153 -10.03 12.91 -5.45
C TYR A 153 -8.51 12.99 -5.26
N VAL A 154 -8.02 14.17 -4.91
CA VAL A 154 -6.61 14.42 -4.54
C VAL A 154 -6.55 14.58 -3.03
N VAL A 155 -6.07 13.55 -2.35
CA VAL A 155 -6.03 13.43 -0.89
C VAL A 155 -4.62 13.69 -0.39
N THR A 156 -4.47 14.62 0.55
CA THR A 156 -3.20 14.89 1.22
C THR A 156 -3.20 14.26 2.61
N SER A 157 -2.12 13.54 2.94
CA SER A 157 -1.93 12.91 4.25
C SER A 157 -0.50 13.07 4.75
N THR A 158 -0.35 13.11 6.09
CA THR A 158 0.94 13.20 6.79
C THR A 158 1.09 11.98 7.70
N PRO A 159 2.19 11.22 7.62
CA PRO A 159 2.43 10.08 8.50
C PRO A 159 2.49 10.49 9.98
N VAL A 160 1.84 9.72 10.86
CA VAL A 160 1.90 9.94 12.32
C VAL A 160 3.25 9.55 12.89
N SER A 161 3.88 8.50 12.35
CA SER A 161 5.14 8.00 12.86
C SER A 161 6.29 8.96 12.58
N LYS A 162 6.98 9.41 13.64
CA LYS A 162 8.21 10.23 13.55
C LYS A 162 9.37 9.53 12.81
N TYR A 163 9.28 8.22 12.61
CA TYR A 163 10.29 7.42 11.91
C TYR A 163 9.99 7.24 10.44
N SER A 164 8.86 7.75 9.94
CA SER A 164 8.56 7.71 8.52
C SER A 164 9.64 8.41 7.70
N GLY A 165 9.93 7.88 6.54
CA GLY A 165 10.79 8.51 5.53
C GLY A 165 10.10 9.65 4.82
N TYR A 166 8.79 9.83 5.04
CA TYR A 166 7.96 10.79 4.34
C TYR A 166 7.43 11.88 5.26
N THR A 167 7.32 13.08 4.71
CA THR A 167 6.66 14.23 5.36
C THR A 167 5.23 14.40 4.90
N LYS A 168 4.93 13.94 3.68
CA LYS A 168 3.63 14.09 3.05
C LYS A 168 3.43 13.04 1.97
N LEU A 169 2.20 12.56 1.81
CA LEU A 169 1.73 11.78 0.66
C LEU A 169 0.60 12.55 -0.03
N ILE A 170 0.56 12.50 -1.36
CA ILE A 170 -0.58 12.97 -2.16
C ILE A 170 -1.10 11.77 -2.94
N SER A 171 -2.32 11.35 -2.61
CA SER A 171 -2.99 10.19 -3.23
C SER A 171 -4.04 10.66 -4.22
N PHE A 172 -4.04 10.08 -5.41
CA PHE A 172 -5.02 10.28 -6.46
C PHE A 172 -5.95 9.07 -6.46
N ILE A 173 -7.19 9.27 -6.07
CA ILE A 173 -8.17 8.21 -5.81
C ILE A 173 -9.33 8.39 -6.78
N ASP A 174 -9.63 7.36 -7.55
CA ASP A 174 -10.74 7.33 -8.52
C ASP A 174 -12.07 7.64 -7.83
N LYS A 175 -12.83 8.61 -8.32
CA LYS A 175 -14.08 9.06 -7.70
C LYS A 175 -15.20 8.03 -7.76
N ALA A 176 -15.21 7.17 -8.78
CA ALA A 176 -16.27 6.18 -8.98
C ALA A 176 -16.04 4.92 -8.15
N THR A 177 -14.78 4.50 -7.97
CA THR A 177 -14.42 3.22 -7.37
C THR A 177 -13.73 3.34 -6.02
N PHE A 178 -13.25 4.51 -5.65
CA PHE A 178 -12.36 4.78 -4.51
C PHE A 178 -11.04 4.00 -4.56
N LEU A 179 -10.64 3.50 -5.72
CA LEU A 179 -9.35 2.84 -5.90
C LEU A 179 -8.24 3.87 -6.10
N VAL A 180 -7.11 3.66 -5.43
CA VAL A 180 -5.90 4.48 -5.60
C VAL A 180 -5.36 4.29 -7.00
N LYS A 181 -5.09 5.37 -7.72
CA LYS A 181 -4.45 5.34 -9.05
C LYS A 181 -2.98 5.72 -8.99
N LYS A 182 -2.64 6.69 -8.14
CA LYS A 182 -1.28 7.21 -7.98
C LYS A 182 -1.08 7.72 -6.56
N ILE A 183 0.16 7.56 -6.05
CA ILE A 183 0.61 8.24 -4.82
C ILE A 183 1.95 8.90 -5.09
N GLU A 184 2.09 10.15 -4.68
CA GLU A 184 3.35 10.91 -4.64
C GLU A 184 3.87 10.93 -3.20
N TYR A 185 5.14 10.57 -3.02
CA TYR A 185 5.80 10.49 -1.72
C TYR A 185 6.84 11.59 -1.60
N TYR A 186 6.71 12.43 -0.60
CA TYR A 186 7.62 13.54 -0.32
C TYR A 186 8.54 13.17 0.84
N ASP A 187 9.84 13.31 0.64
CA ASP A 187 10.87 12.95 1.61
C ASP A 187 10.98 13.95 2.78
N ARG A 188 11.97 13.73 3.68
CA ARG A 188 12.22 14.59 4.84
C ARG A 188 12.74 15.99 4.48
N LYS A 189 13.14 16.21 3.24
CA LYS A 189 13.48 17.54 2.70
C LYS A 189 12.29 18.23 2.05
N HIS A 190 11.10 17.61 2.10
CA HIS A 190 9.88 18.05 1.43
C HIS A 190 9.96 18.01 -0.11
N GLU A 191 10.90 17.25 -0.67
CA GLU A 191 11.06 17.05 -2.10
C GLU A 191 10.34 15.79 -2.55
N LEU A 192 9.85 15.76 -3.80
CA LEU A 192 9.26 14.57 -4.39
C LEU A 192 10.34 13.49 -4.53
N LEU A 193 10.18 12.41 -3.75
CA LEU A 193 11.12 11.29 -3.75
C LEU A 193 10.76 10.25 -4.80
N LYS A 194 9.50 9.82 -4.78
CA LYS A 194 9.03 8.73 -5.64
C LYS A 194 7.53 8.80 -5.89
N VAL A 195 7.11 8.14 -6.95
CA VAL A 195 5.72 8.03 -7.38
C VAL A 195 5.36 6.56 -7.53
N ALA A 196 4.25 6.15 -6.92
CA ALA A 196 3.64 4.85 -7.15
C ALA A 196 2.42 4.97 -8.06
N THR A 197 2.32 4.12 -9.07
CA THR A 197 1.13 3.93 -9.91
C THR A 197 0.53 2.57 -9.61
N PHE A 198 -0.80 2.50 -9.52
CA PHE A 198 -1.54 1.31 -9.10
C PHE A 198 -2.46 0.87 -10.24
N GLU A 199 -2.30 -0.39 -10.67
CA GLU A 199 -2.94 -0.92 -11.86
C GLU A 199 -3.47 -2.34 -11.63
N ASP A 200 -4.21 -2.86 -12.59
CA ASP A 200 -4.67 -4.25 -12.67
C ASP A 200 -5.45 -4.74 -11.43
N TYR A 201 -6.28 -3.86 -10.86
CA TYR A 201 -7.15 -4.24 -9.76
C TYR A 201 -8.07 -5.39 -10.13
N LYS A 202 -8.18 -6.39 -9.25
CA LYS A 202 -9.07 -7.54 -9.38
C LYS A 202 -10.16 -7.48 -8.34
N LYS A 203 -11.38 -7.80 -8.74
CA LYS A 203 -12.54 -7.82 -7.86
C LYS A 203 -12.83 -9.25 -7.38
N PHE A 204 -12.92 -9.42 -6.06
CA PHE A 204 -13.28 -10.66 -5.38
C PHE A 204 -14.56 -10.42 -4.56
N GLY A 205 -15.73 -10.68 -5.14
CA GLY A 205 -16.99 -10.30 -4.53
C GLY A 205 -17.13 -8.77 -4.42
N THR A 206 -17.15 -8.25 -3.20
CA THR A 206 -17.21 -6.80 -2.91
C THR A 206 -15.83 -6.15 -2.74
N VAL A 207 -14.77 -6.94 -2.59
CA VAL A 207 -13.41 -6.47 -2.26
C VAL A 207 -12.57 -6.33 -3.51
N TYR A 208 -11.78 -5.27 -3.60
CA TYR A 208 -10.76 -5.11 -4.63
C TYR A 208 -9.39 -5.49 -4.09
N ARG A 209 -8.61 -6.17 -4.94
CA ARG A 209 -7.20 -6.51 -4.64
C ARG A 209 -6.32 -5.92 -5.74
N MET A 210 -5.16 -5.45 -5.35
CA MET A 210 -4.21 -4.81 -6.25
C MET A 210 -3.48 -5.86 -7.09
N GLY A 211 -3.39 -5.65 -8.40
CA GLY A 211 -2.67 -6.55 -9.30
C GLY A 211 -1.25 -6.09 -9.63
N LYS A 212 -1.00 -4.77 -9.65
CA LYS A 212 0.30 -4.21 -10.05
C LYS A 212 0.57 -2.87 -9.39
N ILE A 213 1.83 -2.68 -8.92
CA ILE A 213 2.38 -1.38 -8.51
C ILE A 213 3.65 -1.10 -9.30
N ILE A 214 3.77 0.12 -9.80
CA ILE A 214 5.01 0.65 -10.38
C ILE A 214 5.50 1.76 -9.45
N MET A 215 6.63 1.55 -8.78
CA MET A 215 7.27 2.56 -7.92
C MET A 215 8.47 3.14 -8.65
N LYS A 216 8.36 4.39 -9.08
CA LYS A 216 9.45 5.13 -9.71
C LYS A 216 10.05 6.13 -8.72
N ASN A 217 11.32 6.00 -8.41
CA ASN A 217 12.08 7.00 -7.67
C ASN A 217 12.56 8.07 -8.67
N VAL A 218 12.10 9.31 -8.46
CA VAL A 218 12.39 10.42 -9.37
C VAL A 218 13.73 11.10 -9.10
N GLN A 219 14.34 10.81 -7.94
CA GLN A 219 15.64 11.39 -7.57
C GLN A 219 16.82 10.56 -8.09
N ASN A 220 16.62 9.27 -8.39
CA ASN A 220 17.70 8.36 -8.83
C ASN A 220 17.36 7.55 -10.10
N ASP A 221 16.22 7.82 -10.74
CA ASP A 221 15.71 7.17 -11.97
C ASP A 221 15.60 5.64 -11.90
N LYS A 222 15.48 5.08 -10.69
CA LYS A 222 15.25 3.65 -10.51
C LYS A 222 13.76 3.35 -10.42
N THR A 223 13.39 2.15 -10.84
CA THR A 223 12.00 1.70 -10.79
C THR A 223 11.92 0.30 -10.21
N THR A 224 10.92 0.04 -9.40
CA THR A 224 10.56 -1.33 -8.99
C THR A 224 9.10 -1.59 -9.33
N ILE A 225 8.85 -2.72 -9.98
CA ILE A 225 7.49 -3.15 -10.36
C ILE A 225 7.14 -4.39 -9.55
N LEU A 226 6.00 -4.37 -8.89
CA LEU A 226 5.39 -5.53 -8.24
C LEU A 226 4.16 -5.95 -9.04
N VAL A 227 4.04 -7.26 -9.30
CA VAL A 227 2.88 -7.85 -9.99
C VAL A 227 2.42 -9.07 -9.21
N TRP A 228 1.13 -9.06 -8.83
CA TRP A 228 0.48 -10.19 -8.15
C TRP A 228 -0.24 -11.11 -9.15
N SER A 229 -0.13 -12.40 -8.92
CA SER A 229 -0.77 -13.42 -9.73
C SER A 229 -1.28 -14.57 -8.87
N HIS A 230 -2.22 -15.34 -9.40
CA HIS A 230 -2.80 -16.51 -8.72
C HIS A 230 -3.30 -16.18 -7.31
N GLU A 231 -3.85 -14.98 -7.13
CA GLU A 231 -4.39 -14.58 -5.84
C GLU A 231 -5.69 -15.33 -5.55
N THR A 232 -5.77 -15.83 -4.33
CA THR A 232 -6.96 -16.44 -3.73
C THR A 232 -7.22 -15.81 -2.38
N ILE A 233 -8.49 -15.66 -2.01
CA ILE A 233 -8.93 -15.15 -0.71
C ILE A 233 -9.68 -16.21 0.06
N LYS A 234 -9.88 -16.01 1.39
CA LYS A 234 -10.63 -16.92 2.27
C LYS A 234 -10.08 -18.34 2.26
N ASN A 235 -8.77 -18.46 2.36
CA ASN A 235 -8.04 -19.74 2.34
C ASN A 235 -8.05 -20.45 3.70
N GLY A 236 -8.60 -19.82 4.76
CA GLY A 236 -8.59 -20.32 6.12
C GLY A 236 -7.24 -20.20 6.82
N LEU A 237 -6.43 -19.20 6.45
CA LEU A 237 -5.19 -18.89 7.17
C LEU A 237 -5.52 -18.48 8.61
N LYS A 238 -4.62 -18.81 9.53
CA LYS A 238 -4.75 -18.53 10.96
C LYS A 238 -3.48 -17.86 11.48
N GLU A 239 -3.56 -17.21 12.61
CA GLU A 239 -2.41 -16.56 13.26
C GLU A 239 -1.17 -17.45 13.41
N LYS A 240 -1.39 -18.73 13.68
CA LYS A 240 -0.30 -19.71 13.77
C LYS A 240 0.56 -19.80 12.50
N ASP A 241 -0.02 -19.50 11.30
CA ASP A 241 0.68 -19.56 10.03
C ASP A 241 1.68 -18.41 9.83
N PHE A 242 1.65 -17.42 10.73
CA PHE A 242 2.52 -16.24 10.73
C PHE A 242 3.48 -16.19 11.93
N HIS A 243 3.65 -17.29 12.64
CA HIS A 243 4.53 -17.30 13.82
C HIS A 243 6.01 -17.19 13.42
N LYS A 244 6.79 -16.34 14.13
CA LYS A 244 8.23 -16.10 13.87
C LYS A 244 9.09 -17.36 13.75
N ARG A 245 8.71 -18.47 14.41
CA ARG A 245 9.43 -19.74 14.33
C ARG A 245 9.54 -20.27 12.90
N TYR A 246 8.53 -19.97 12.03
CA TYR A 246 8.51 -20.42 10.64
C TYR A 246 9.47 -19.66 9.73
N LEU A 247 10.07 -18.58 10.20
CA LEU A 247 11.08 -17.87 9.42
C LEU A 247 12.33 -18.72 9.17
N LYS A 248 12.65 -19.66 10.08
CA LYS A 248 13.87 -20.51 9.99
C LYS A 248 13.63 -21.91 9.40
N GLN A 249 12.38 -22.24 9.07
CA GLN A 249 11.99 -23.55 8.51
C GLN A 249 12.05 -23.58 7.00
#